data_c57c2df8c1ca7fc9612679ed9dc51472
#
_entry.id   c57c2df8c1ca7fc9612679ed9dc51472
#
_cell.length_a   1.000
_cell.length_b   1.000
_cell.length_c   1.000
_cell.angle_alpha   90.00
_cell.angle_beta   90.00
_cell.angle_gamma   90.00
#
_symmetry.space_group_name_H-M   'P 1'
#
loop_
_entity.id
_entity.type
_entity.pdbx_description
1 polymer ?
#
loop_
_entity_poly.entity_id
_entity_poly.type
_entity_poly.pdbx_seq_one_letter_code
_entity_poly.pdbx_strand_id
1 'polypeptide(L)'
;NYQNDGDSVHRLFYDTIKGGDYRSREGNVHRLAEVSRNIIDQCVAQGVPFARDYGGLLDNRSFGGVQVSRTFYAKGQTGQQLLLGAYSALNRQIAKGRVKMYARHEMQELVVVDGKARGIIAKNLVTGEFERHSAHAVLLCTGGYGNVFFLSTNAMGSNVTAAWKAHRKGAYMANPCFTQIHPTCIPVSGENQSKLTLMSESLRNDGRIWVPAKKEDAEAIRAGQLHPNDIAEEHRDYYLERRYPAFGNLVPRDVASRAAKERCDAGYGINKTGEAVYLDFAAAIMRYGAEEAHVKGLKNPSDAEVKALGEKVVEA
;
A
#
# COMPACT_ATOMS: atom_id res chain seq x y z
N ASN A 1 14.59 -12.14 -15.34
CA ASN A 1 14.40 -11.80 -16.74
C ASN A 1 13.28 -10.78 -16.89
N TYR A 2 13.67 -9.54 -16.88
CA TYR A 2 12.83 -8.33 -16.94
C TYR A 2 13.65 -7.21 -17.56
N GLN A 3 12.99 -6.29 -18.22
CA GLN A 3 13.59 -5.05 -18.68
C GLN A 3 13.60 -4.05 -17.54
N ASN A 4 14.68 -3.32 -17.40
CA ASN A 4 14.87 -2.36 -16.31
C ASN A 4 15.56 -1.09 -16.84
N ASP A 5 14.97 -0.52 -17.87
CA ASP A 5 15.51 0.65 -18.56
C ASP A 5 15.63 1.85 -17.60
N GLY A 6 16.84 2.35 -17.47
CA GLY A 6 17.15 3.52 -16.66
C GLY A 6 17.18 3.28 -15.15
N ASP A 7 17.08 2.03 -14.67
CA ASP A 7 17.22 1.69 -13.26
C ASP A 7 18.55 0.97 -12.94
N SER A 8 18.96 1.01 -11.69
CA SER A 8 20.18 0.36 -11.20
C SER A 8 20.11 0.13 -9.69
N VAL A 9 21.00 -0.74 -9.18
CA VAL A 9 21.19 -0.93 -7.72
C VAL A 9 21.46 0.39 -7.03
N HIS A 10 22.33 1.22 -7.61
CA HIS A 10 22.68 2.53 -7.06
C HIS A 10 21.47 3.48 -7.05
N ARG A 11 20.65 3.48 -8.12
CA ARG A 11 19.46 4.32 -8.19
C ARG A 11 18.42 3.89 -7.16
N LEU A 12 18.17 2.58 -7.01
CA LEU A 12 17.25 2.05 -5.98
C LEU A 12 17.76 2.41 -4.57
N PHE A 13 19.06 2.26 -4.33
CA PHE A 13 19.68 2.68 -3.08
C PHE A 13 19.47 4.18 -2.81
N TYR A 14 19.81 5.04 -3.77
CA TYR A 14 19.67 6.49 -3.63
C TYR A 14 18.20 6.91 -3.41
N ASP A 15 17.27 6.39 -4.21
CA ASP A 15 15.85 6.71 -4.09
C ASP A 15 15.29 6.30 -2.72
N THR A 16 15.74 5.16 -2.19
CA THR A 16 15.31 4.67 -0.87
C THR A 16 15.86 5.53 0.26
N ILE A 17 17.14 5.91 0.20
CA ILE A 17 17.74 6.81 1.19
C ILE A 17 17.08 8.18 1.16
N LYS A 18 16.87 8.74 -0.02
CA LYS A 18 16.20 10.04 -0.20
C LYS A 18 14.75 10.00 0.25
N GLY A 19 14.00 8.95 -0.13
CA GLY A 19 12.61 8.75 0.29
C GLY A 19 12.47 8.54 1.80
N GLY A 20 13.48 8.02 2.47
CA GLY A 20 13.59 7.89 3.92
C GLY A 20 14.16 9.13 4.62
N ASP A 21 14.23 10.28 3.94
CA ASP A 21 14.70 11.55 4.46
C ASP A 21 16.12 11.48 5.05
N TYR A 22 16.98 10.66 4.42
CA TYR A 22 18.37 10.39 4.80
C TYR A 22 18.57 9.85 6.23
N ARG A 23 17.56 9.17 6.77
CA ARG A 23 17.56 8.63 8.14
C ARG A 23 17.78 7.13 8.22
N SER A 24 17.77 6.45 7.09
CA SER A 24 18.00 5.02 7.02
C SER A 24 19.48 4.67 7.20
N ARG A 25 19.74 3.48 7.73
CA ARG A 25 21.11 2.94 7.78
C ARG A 25 21.54 2.54 6.36
N GLU A 26 22.47 3.28 5.78
CA GLU A 26 22.89 3.16 4.38
C GLU A 26 23.33 1.75 3.99
N GLY A 27 24.16 1.10 4.81
CA GLY A 27 24.63 -0.26 4.54
C GLY A 27 23.48 -1.29 4.42
N ASN A 28 22.39 -1.15 5.21
CA ASN A 28 21.24 -2.01 5.11
C ASN A 28 20.43 -1.76 3.83
N VAL A 29 20.27 -0.49 3.46
CA VAL A 29 19.55 -0.10 2.24
C VAL A 29 20.33 -0.51 1.00
N HIS A 30 21.66 -0.35 0.99
CA HIS A 30 22.53 -0.82 -0.10
C HIS A 30 22.37 -2.34 -0.28
N ARG A 31 22.47 -3.10 0.83
CA ARG A 31 22.29 -4.55 0.78
C ARG A 31 20.91 -4.95 0.24
N LEU A 32 19.85 -4.25 0.65
CA LEU A 32 18.50 -4.48 0.12
C LEU A 32 18.46 -4.27 -1.41
N ALA A 33 19.06 -3.19 -1.89
CA ALA A 33 19.12 -2.89 -3.31
C ALA A 33 19.90 -3.96 -4.10
N GLU A 34 21.02 -4.45 -3.56
CA GLU A 34 21.79 -5.55 -4.18
C GLU A 34 20.98 -6.84 -4.32
N VAL A 35 20.25 -7.24 -3.28
CA VAL A 35 19.53 -8.53 -3.26
C VAL A 35 18.13 -8.46 -3.87
N SER A 36 17.64 -7.28 -4.21
CA SER A 36 16.24 -7.07 -4.65
C SER A 36 15.84 -7.98 -5.82
N ARG A 37 16.72 -8.14 -6.81
CA ARG A 37 16.46 -9.03 -7.96
C ARG A 37 16.36 -10.50 -7.55
N ASN A 38 17.27 -10.95 -6.69
CA ASN A 38 17.26 -12.34 -6.20
C ASN A 38 15.98 -12.64 -5.40
N ILE A 39 15.44 -11.66 -4.69
CA ILE A 39 14.17 -11.80 -3.96
C ILE A 39 13.02 -12.03 -4.95
N ILE A 40 12.96 -11.26 -6.03
CA ILE A 40 11.93 -11.45 -7.07
C ILE A 40 12.06 -12.83 -7.74
N ASP A 41 13.28 -13.24 -8.09
CA ASP A 41 13.54 -14.56 -8.67
C ASP A 41 13.11 -15.69 -7.72
N GLN A 42 13.34 -15.55 -6.42
CA GLN A 42 12.84 -16.48 -5.40
C GLN A 42 11.33 -16.53 -5.34
N CYS A 43 10.66 -15.38 -5.41
CA CYS A 43 9.19 -15.33 -5.42
C CYS A 43 8.63 -16.04 -6.66
N VAL A 44 9.22 -15.83 -7.83
CA VAL A 44 8.86 -16.55 -9.07
C VAL A 44 9.04 -18.05 -8.90
N ALA A 45 10.19 -18.48 -8.35
CA ALA A 45 10.47 -19.90 -8.09
C ALA A 45 9.52 -20.52 -7.05
N GLN A 46 8.94 -19.72 -6.18
CA GLN A 46 7.91 -20.15 -5.22
C GLN A 46 6.50 -20.22 -5.84
N GLY A 47 6.34 -19.78 -7.09
CA GLY A 47 5.09 -19.85 -7.83
C GLY A 47 4.25 -18.55 -7.79
N VAL A 48 4.84 -17.41 -7.43
CA VAL A 48 4.13 -16.13 -7.49
C VAL A 48 3.88 -15.73 -8.95
N PRO A 49 2.63 -15.56 -9.38
CA PRO A 49 2.26 -15.27 -10.76
C PRO A 49 2.34 -13.78 -11.07
N PHE A 50 3.54 -13.23 -11.11
CA PHE A 50 3.73 -11.85 -11.56
C PHE A 50 3.28 -11.67 -13.00
N ALA A 51 2.77 -10.48 -13.31
CA ALA A 51 2.45 -10.07 -14.67
C ALA A 51 3.67 -10.21 -15.60
N ARG A 52 3.41 -10.53 -16.86
CA ARG A 52 4.44 -10.66 -17.88
C ARG A 52 4.06 -9.89 -19.13
N ASP A 53 5.06 -9.38 -19.83
CA ASP A 53 4.89 -8.80 -21.15
C ASP A 53 4.67 -9.87 -22.22
N TYR A 54 4.44 -9.44 -23.46
CA TYR A 54 4.25 -10.36 -24.60
C TYR A 54 5.49 -11.19 -24.93
N GLY A 55 6.68 -10.75 -24.52
CA GLY A 55 7.93 -11.50 -24.66
C GLY A 55 8.15 -12.54 -23.54
N GLY A 56 7.23 -12.59 -22.55
CA GLY A 56 7.33 -13.50 -21.41
C GLY A 56 8.24 -13.01 -20.29
N LEU A 57 8.79 -11.79 -20.39
CA LEU A 57 9.56 -11.16 -19.33
C LEU A 57 8.61 -10.66 -18.23
N LEU A 58 9.11 -10.56 -17.00
CA LEU A 58 8.35 -9.94 -15.92
C LEU A 58 8.08 -8.47 -16.24
N ASP A 59 6.80 -8.12 -16.25
CA ASP A 59 6.38 -6.75 -16.44
C ASP A 59 6.53 -5.93 -15.16
N ASN A 60 6.88 -4.66 -15.30
CA ASN A 60 6.98 -3.73 -14.19
C ASN A 60 6.35 -2.37 -14.53
N ARG A 61 5.90 -1.69 -13.51
CA ARG A 61 5.24 -0.40 -13.62
C ARG A 61 5.84 0.63 -12.68
N SER A 62 5.59 1.89 -12.95
CA SER A 62 5.90 2.96 -11.99
C SER A 62 4.93 2.92 -10.82
N PHE A 63 5.36 3.49 -9.70
CA PHE A 63 4.59 3.60 -8.48
C PHE A 63 4.81 4.95 -7.83
N GLY A 64 3.92 5.39 -6.97
CA GLY A 64 3.99 6.72 -6.36
C GLY A 64 5.36 7.03 -5.73
N GLY A 65 5.92 8.20 -6.06
CA GLY A 65 7.23 8.64 -5.60
C GLY A 65 8.44 8.09 -6.36
N VAL A 66 8.24 7.29 -7.42
CA VAL A 66 9.31 6.68 -8.22
C VAL A 66 9.19 7.09 -9.67
N GLN A 67 10.30 7.53 -10.27
CA GLN A 67 10.35 8.00 -11.67
C GLN A 67 10.71 6.92 -12.69
N VAL A 68 10.92 5.69 -12.24
CA VAL A 68 11.23 4.53 -13.09
C VAL A 68 10.26 3.39 -12.81
N SER A 69 9.99 2.59 -13.83
CA SER A 69 9.19 1.37 -13.66
C SER A 69 10.05 0.28 -13.04
N ARG A 70 9.82 -0.03 -11.76
CA ARG A 70 10.56 -1.08 -11.03
C ARG A 70 9.65 -1.97 -10.18
N THR A 71 8.34 -1.72 -10.18
CA THR A 71 7.40 -2.45 -9.33
C THR A 71 6.83 -3.64 -10.08
N PHE A 72 7.19 -4.85 -9.67
CA PHE A 72 6.55 -6.07 -10.14
C PHE A 72 5.18 -6.23 -9.48
N TYR A 73 4.23 -6.77 -10.20
CA TYR A 73 2.84 -6.82 -9.76
C TYR A 73 2.10 -8.07 -10.25
N ALA A 74 1.05 -8.43 -9.56
CA ALA A 74 0.10 -9.48 -9.92
C ALA A 74 -1.32 -8.89 -9.90
N LYS A 75 -1.63 -8.02 -10.85
CA LYS A 75 -2.92 -7.37 -11.14
C LYS A 75 -3.90 -7.31 -9.96
N GLY A 76 -3.71 -6.35 -9.04
CA GLY A 76 -4.57 -6.15 -7.86
C GLY A 76 -4.37 -7.15 -6.71
N GLN A 77 -3.65 -8.25 -6.91
CA GLN A 77 -3.50 -9.34 -5.94
C GLN A 77 -2.05 -9.55 -5.47
N THR A 78 -1.15 -8.61 -5.72
CA THR A 78 0.29 -8.78 -5.48
C THR A 78 0.60 -9.26 -4.05
N GLY A 79 0.04 -8.60 -3.03
CA GLY A 79 0.25 -8.97 -1.63
C GLY A 79 -0.28 -10.37 -1.31
N GLN A 80 -1.47 -10.70 -1.80
CA GLN A 80 -2.08 -12.01 -1.61
C GLN A 80 -1.25 -13.12 -2.26
N GLN A 81 -0.78 -12.91 -3.48
CA GLN A 81 0.02 -13.91 -4.21
C GLN A 81 1.40 -14.11 -3.60
N LEU A 82 2.03 -13.05 -3.10
CA LEU A 82 3.27 -13.16 -2.31
C LEU A 82 3.06 -13.99 -1.04
N LEU A 83 1.96 -13.73 -0.31
CA LEU A 83 1.61 -14.49 0.88
C LEU A 83 1.38 -15.97 0.57
N LEU A 84 0.59 -16.27 -0.47
CA LEU A 84 0.30 -17.65 -0.88
C LEU A 84 1.56 -18.40 -1.34
N GLY A 85 2.46 -17.73 -2.08
CA GLY A 85 3.75 -18.29 -2.48
C GLY A 85 4.61 -18.65 -1.29
N ALA A 86 4.76 -17.72 -0.33
CA ALA A 86 5.51 -17.95 0.91
C ALA A 86 4.87 -19.06 1.76
N TYR A 87 3.54 -19.07 1.91
CA TYR A 87 2.81 -20.09 2.66
C TYR A 87 2.94 -21.48 2.03
N SER A 88 2.89 -21.58 0.71
CA SER A 88 3.11 -22.84 -0.01
C SER A 88 4.54 -23.38 0.22
N ALA A 89 5.54 -22.48 0.21
CA ALA A 89 6.92 -22.85 0.51
C ALA A 89 7.06 -23.33 1.98
N LEU A 90 6.41 -22.66 2.92
CA LEU A 90 6.36 -23.05 4.34
C LEU A 90 5.73 -24.43 4.52
N ASN A 91 4.58 -24.67 3.88
CA ASN A 91 3.88 -25.97 3.99
C ASN A 91 4.74 -27.14 3.50
N ARG A 92 5.55 -26.94 2.45
CA ARG A 92 6.53 -27.96 2.03
C ARG A 92 7.56 -28.29 3.11
N GLN A 93 7.95 -27.34 3.96
CA GLN A 93 8.87 -27.60 5.07
C GLN A 93 8.16 -28.25 6.27
N ILE A 94 6.89 -27.88 6.52
CA ILE A 94 6.06 -28.55 7.52
C ILE A 94 5.86 -30.01 7.15
N ALA A 95 5.51 -30.32 5.90
CA ALA A 95 5.34 -31.68 5.42
C ALA A 95 6.63 -32.53 5.54
N LYS A 96 7.80 -31.89 5.45
CA LYS A 96 9.11 -32.55 5.67
C LYS A 96 9.51 -32.67 7.13
N GLY A 97 8.66 -32.26 8.08
CA GLY A 97 8.95 -32.26 9.50
C GLY A 97 10.02 -31.27 9.97
N ARG A 98 10.44 -30.31 9.11
CA ARG A 98 11.47 -29.31 9.42
C ARG A 98 10.92 -28.09 10.15
N VAL A 99 9.62 -27.85 10.03
CA VAL A 99 8.92 -26.74 10.67
C VAL A 99 7.71 -27.30 11.40
N LYS A 100 7.51 -26.85 12.63
CA LYS A 100 6.28 -27.08 13.39
C LYS A 100 5.53 -25.75 13.49
N MET A 101 4.28 -25.74 13.06
CA MET A 101 3.43 -24.54 13.09
C MET A 101 2.43 -24.66 14.22
N TYR A 102 2.35 -23.62 15.05
CA TYR A 102 1.41 -23.49 16.15
C TYR A 102 0.36 -22.41 15.81
N ALA A 103 -0.69 -22.81 15.11
CA ALA A 103 -1.80 -21.92 14.77
C ALA A 103 -2.62 -21.58 16.04
N ARG A 104 -3.23 -20.39 16.05
CA ARG A 104 -4.03 -19.89 17.18
C ARG A 104 -3.26 -19.87 18.51
N HIS A 105 -1.99 -19.50 18.44
CA HIS A 105 -1.16 -19.26 19.63
C HIS A 105 -0.77 -17.79 19.67
N GLU A 106 -0.83 -17.20 20.85
CA GLU A 106 -0.42 -15.82 21.11
C GLU A 106 0.83 -15.80 21.99
N MET A 107 1.88 -15.10 21.56
CA MET A 107 3.07 -14.89 22.37
C MET A 107 2.73 -14.07 23.61
N GLN A 108 2.94 -14.64 24.79
CA GLN A 108 2.70 -13.99 26.06
C GLN A 108 3.96 -13.38 26.66
N GLU A 109 5.12 -14.02 26.47
CA GLU A 109 6.36 -13.54 27.04
C GLU A 109 7.58 -13.98 26.22
N LEU A 110 8.62 -13.12 26.19
CA LEU A 110 9.96 -13.49 25.74
C LEU A 110 10.76 -14.05 26.92
N VAL A 111 11.30 -15.23 26.76
CA VAL A 111 12.18 -15.85 27.77
C VAL A 111 13.62 -15.39 27.52
N VAL A 112 14.19 -14.67 28.48
CA VAL A 112 15.58 -14.21 28.46
C VAL A 112 16.33 -14.88 29.61
N VAL A 113 17.44 -15.56 29.31
CA VAL A 113 18.34 -16.18 30.27
C VAL A 113 19.75 -15.70 29.96
N ASP A 114 20.44 -15.19 30.94
CA ASP A 114 21.81 -14.65 30.84
C ASP A 114 21.93 -13.61 29.65
N GLY A 115 20.96 -12.71 29.52
CA GLY A 115 20.93 -11.69 28.49
C GLY A 115 20.64 -12.20 27.07
N LYS A 116 20.28 -13.47 26.89
CA LYS A 116 20.01 -14.10 25.59
C LYS A 116 18.55 -14.54 25.50
N ALA A 117 17.91 -14.23 24.35
CA ALA A 117 16.59 -14.77 24.04
C ALA A 117 16.67 -16.30 23.85
N ARG A 118 15.95 -17.05 24.69
CA ARG A 118 16.01 -18.50 24.74
C ARG A 118 14.70 -19.21 24.44
N GLY A 119 13.68 -18.45 24.08
CA GLY A 119 12.38 -18.99 23.73
C GLY A 119 11.25 -18.02 24.04
N ILE A 120 10.05 -18.54 23.96
CA ILE A 120 8.83 -17.78 24.25
C ILE A 120 7.88 -18.61 25.14
N ILE A 121 7.00 -17.91 25.84
CA ILE A 121 5.79 -18.49 26.42
C ILE A 121 4.64 -18.07 25.49
N ALA A 122 3.87 -19.03 25.03
CA ALA A 122 2.69 -18.80 24.20
C ALA A 122 1.44 -19.30 24.91
N LYS A 123 0.30 -18.65 24.64
CA LYS A 123 -1.02 -19.10 25.08
C LYS A 123 -1.72 -19.76 23.90
N ASN A 124 -2.15 -20.97 24.06
CA ASN A 124 -3.05 -21.63 23.14
C ASN A 124 -4.44 -20.98 23.27
N LEU A 125 -4.91 -20.32 22.22
CA LEU A 125 -6.18 -19.58 22.25
C LEU A 125 -7.42 -20.49 22.17
N VAL A 126 -7.22 -21.78 21.91
CA VAL A 126 -8.31 -22.77 21.90
C VAL A 126 -8.51 -23.38 23.29
N THR A 127 -7.42 -23.83 23.93
CA THR A 127 -7.47 -24.47 25.24
C THR A 127 -7.31 -23.51 26.42
N GLY A 128 -6.72 -22.35 26.19
CA GLY A 128 -6.37 -21.38 27.23
C GLY A 128 -5.05 -21.70 27.96
N GLU A 129 -4.41 -22.81 27.65
CA GLU A 129 -3.19 -23.25 28.30
C GLU A 129 -1.96 -22.47 27.89
N PHE A 130 -0.97 -22.38 28.78
CA PHE A 130 0.33 -21.76 28.51
C PHE A 130 1.35 -22.82 28.13
N GLU A 131 2.04 -22.62 27.04
CA GLU A 131 3.07 -23.52 26.50
C GLU A 131 4.42 -22.81 26.49
N ARG A 132 5.48 -23.60 26.74
CA ARG A 132 6.88 -23.14 26.70
C ARG A 132 7.53 -23.65 25.42
N HIS A 133 8.09 -22.74 24.65
CA HIS A 133 8.83 -23.05 23.43
C HIS A 133 10.27 -22.57 23.58
N SER A 134 11.21 -23.51 23.82
CA SER A 134 12.64 -23.20 23.91
C SER A 134 13.25 -23.07 22.49
N ALA A 135 14.21 -22.17 22.33
CA ALA A 135 14.89 -21.94 21.06
C ALA A 135 16.29 -21.35 21.28
N HIS A 136 17.17 -21.56 20.31
CA HIS A 136 18.49 -20.90 20.28
C HIS A 136 18.40 -19.44 19.83
N ALA A 137 17.37 -19.08 19.06
CA ALA A 137 17.09 -17.73 18.62
C ALA A 137 15.56 -17.50 18.50
N VAL A 138 15.13 -16.27 18.69
CA VAL A 138 13.74 -15.84 18.51
C VAL A 138 13.69 -14.75 17.47
N LEU A 139 12.93 -14.96 16.40
CA LEU A 139 12.68 -13.97 15.33
C LEU A 139 11.24 -13.46 15.45
N LEU A 140 11.07 -12.15 15.63
CA LEU A 140 9.76 -11.51 15.69
C LEU A 140 9.37 -11.04 14.29
N CYS A 141 8.34 -11.67 13.70
CA CYS A 141 7.76 -11.31 12.40
C CYS A 141 6.28 -10.95 12.57
N THR A 142 5.95 -10.16 13.60
CA THR A 142 4.57 -9.85 14.01
C THR A 142 3.99 -8.62 13.34
N GLY A 143 4.64 -8.10 12.31
CA GLY A 143 4.21 -6.90 11.58
C GLY A 143 4.37 -5.62 12.38
N GLY A 144 3.66 -4.59 11.95
CA GLY A 144 3.69 -3.28 12.56
C GLY A 144 2.69 -3.09 13.71
N TYR A 145 2.45 -1.85 14.06
CA TYR A 145 1.58 -1.45 15.17
C TYR A 145 0.51 -0.42 14.75
N GLY A 146 0.03 -0.51 13.52
CA GLY A 146 -0.99 0.41 12.99
C GLY A 146 -2.23 0.54 13.88
N ASN A 147 -2.65 -0.56 14.53
CA ASN A 147 -3.83 -0.57 15.41
C ASN A 147 -3.62 0.06 16.80
N VAL A 148 -2.45 0.63 17.07
CA VAL A 148 -2.26 1.57 18.19
C VAL A 148 -2.91 2.92 17.88
N PHE A 149 -3.05 3.25 16.61
CA PHE A 149 -3.66 4.51 16.14
C PHE A 149 -5.14 4.31 15.84
N PHE A 150 -5.91 5.39 16.00
CA PHE A 150 -7.31 5.41 15.63
C PHE A 150 -7.49 5.23 14.11
N LEU A 151 -8.39 4.35 13.69
CA LEU A 151 -8.71 4.05 12.29
C LEU A 151 -7.49 3.67 11.43
N SER A 152 -6.78 2.65 11.85
CA SER A 152 -5.71 2.04 11.05
C SER A 152 -6.25 1.40 9.77
N THR A 153 -5.40 1.36 8.72
CA THR A 153 -5.64 0.59 7.50
C THR A 153 -5.14 -0.86 7.60
N ASN A 154 -4.39 -1.19 8.67
CA ASN A 154 -3.77 -2.49 8.86
C ASN A 154 -4.73 -3.54 9.45
N ALA A 155 -4.36 -4.81 9.30
CA ALA A 155 -5.07 -5.90 9.96
C ALA A 155 -5.03 -5.76 11.48
N MET A 156 -6.05 -6.28 12.18
CA MET A 156 -6.19 -6.19 13.64
C MET A 156 -5.02 -6.80 14.42
N GLY A 157 -4.31 -7.77 13.83
CA GLY A 157 -3.10 -8.34 14.41
C GLY A 157 -1.89 -7.41 14.47
N SER A 158 -1.94 -6.25 13.78
CA SER A 158 -0.87 -5.23 13.85
C SER A 158 -1.00 -4.35 15.10
N ASN A 159 -0.88 -4.96 16.29
CA ASN A 159 -1.21 -4.34 17.59
C ASN A 159 -0.01 -4.15 18.53
N VAL A 160 1.20 -4.38 18.07
CA VAL A 160 2.48 -4.23 18.80
C VAL A 160 2.69 -5.16 20.02
N THR A 161 1.74 -5.98 20.41
CA THR A 161 1.77 -6.71 21.68
C THR A 161 3.05 -7.52 21.86
N ALA A 162 3.46 -8.32 20.86
CA ALA A 162 4.68 -9.14 20.94
C ALA A 162 5.96 -8.30 20.96
N ALA A 163 6.04 -7.28 20.08
CA ALA A 163 7.18 -6.37 20.03
C ALA A 163 7.34 -5.58 21.35
N TRP A 164 6.22 -5.14 21.94
CA TRP A 164 6.22 -4.47 23.24
C TRP A 164 6.71 -5.38 24.37
N LYS A 165 6.27 -6.63 24.40
CA LYS A 165 6.74 -7.62 25.39
C LYS A 165 8.25 -7.86 25.27
N ALA A 166 8.77 -7.95 24.05
CA ALA A 166 10.20 -8.08 23.81
C ALA A 166 10.97 -6.81 24.23
N HIS A 167 10.43 -5.62 23.94
CA HIS A 167 11.02 -4.35 24.36
C HIS A 167 11.13 -4.24 25.89
N ARG A 168 10.10 -4.62 26.61
CA ARG A 168 10.13 -4.67 28.08
C ARG A 168 11.19 -5.63 28.64
N LYS A 169 11.67 -6.58 27.86
CA LYS A 169 12.77 -7.51 28.19
C LYS A 169 14.14 -7.04 27.70
N GLY A 170 14.23 -5.80 27.22
CA GLY A 170 15.50 -5.17 26.83
C GLY A 170 15.77 -5.11 25.33
N ALA A 171 14.86 -5.55 24.47
CA ALA A 171 15.01 -5.37 23.03
C ALA A 171 14.87 -3.89 22.65
N TYR A 172 15.76 -3.40 21.79
CA TYR A 172 15.67 -2.03 21.29
C TYR A 172 14.61 -1.90 20.21
N MET A 173 13.94 -0.75 20.19
CA MET A 173 13.10 -0.31 19.07
C MET A 173 13.87 0.70 18.22
N ALA A 174 13.89 0.51 16.90
CA ALA A 174 14.48 1.46 15.97
C ALA A 174 13.37 2.32 15.35
N ASN A 175 13.56 3.64 15.38
CA ASN A 175 12.68 4.61 14.71
C ASN A 175 11.17 4.44 15.02
N PRO A 176 10.73 4.34 16.28
CA PRO A 176 9.34 4.03 16.62
C PRO A 176 8.37 5.17 16.27
N CYS A 177 8.88 6.37 15.98
CA CYS A 177 8.08 7.53 15.59
C CYS A 177 7.71 7.54 14.09
N PHE A 178 8.31 6.67 13.27
CA PHE A 178 8.00 6.63 11.85
C PHE A 178 6.79 5.75 11.59
N THR A 179 5.80 6.37 10.96
CA THR A 179 4.57 5.69 10.52
C THR A 179 4.44 5.79 9.00
N GLN A 180 3.95 4.75 8.37
CA GLN A 180 3.58 4.79 6.97
C GLN A 180 2.13 5.24 6.86
N ILE A 181 1.89 6.31 6.08
CA ILE A 181 0.56 6.81 5.79
C ILE A 181 0.09 6.23 4.45
N HIS A 182 -1.18 5.86 4.37
CA HIS A 182 -1.80 5.39 3.13
C HIS A 182 -2.94 6.35 2.74
N PRO A 183 -2.72 7.28 1.81
CA PRO A 183 -3.68 8.33 1.46
C PRO A 183 -4.86 7.84 0.62
N THR A 184 -4.75 6.65 0.00
CA THR A 184 -5.78 6.10 -0.88
C THR A 184 -6.69 5.16 -0.08
N CYS A 185 -7.59 5.75 0.70
CA CYS A 185 -8.54 5.05 1.57
C CYS A 185 -9.95 5.59 1.35
N ILE A 186 -10.94 4.71 1.51
CA ILE A 186 -12.34 5.12 1.59
C ILE A 186 -12.60 5.62 3.02
N PRO A 187 -13.24 6.78 3.21
CA PRO A 187 -13.65 7.27 4.52
C PRO A 187 -14.55 6.26 5.25
N VAL A 188 -14.64 6.40 6.56
CA VAL A 188 -15.56 5.60 7.38
C VAL A 188 -16.99 5.85 6.93
N SER A 189 -17.72 4.80 6.61
CA SER A 189 -19.09 4.86 6.07
C SER A 189 -20.16 4.24 6.99
N GLY A 190 -19.79 3.71 8.15
CA GLY A 190 -20.76 3.09 9.07
C GLY A 190 -20.18 2.86 10.46
N GLU A 191 -21.08 2.66 11.43
CA GLU A 191 -20.72 2.49 12.86
C GLU A 191 -19.90 1.22 13.13
N ASN A 192 -20.07 0.21 12.30
CA ASN A 192 -19.40 -1.10 12.46
C ASN A 192 -18.06 -1.20 11.71
N GLN A 193 -17.60 -0.15 11.07
CA GLN A 193 -16.34 -0.17 10.35
C GLN A 193 -15.17 0.00 11.33
N SER A 194 -14.47 -1.08 11.61
CA SER A 194 -13.37 -1.13 12.59
C SER A 194 -12.03 -0.58 12.07
N LYS A 195 -11.91 -0.36 10.76
CA LYS A 195 -10.70 0.18 10.13
C LYS A 195 -11.05 0.89 8.83
N LEU A 196 -10.12 1.73 8.34
CA LEU A 196 -10.25 2.34 7.01
C LEU A 196 -10.15 1.26 5.92
N THR A 197 -10.99 1.34 4.91
CA THR A 197 -10.90 0.48 3.73
C THR A 197 -9.82 1.01 2.81
N LEU A 198 -8.77 0.20 2.63
CA LEU A 198 -7.65 0.52 1.77
C LEU A 198 -8.03 0.28 0.31
N MET A 199 -7.76 1.26 -0.55
CA MET A 199 -7.83 1.11 -1.99
C MET A 199 -6.43 0.93 -2.58
N SER A 200 -6.35 0.36 -3.78
CA SER A 200 -5.07 0.26 -4.48
C SER A 200 -4.50 1.66 -4.76
N GLU A 201 -3.25 1.88 -4.39
CA GLU A 201 -2.55 3.13 -4.72
C GLU A 201 -2.37 3.32 -6.22
N SER A 202 -2.42 2.24 -7.00
CA SER A 202 -2.37 2.30 -8.47
C SER A 202 -3.53 3.09 -9.08
N LEU A 203 -4.64 3.26 -8.36
CA LEU A 203 -5.72 4.14 -8.79
C LEU A 203 -5.27 5.60 -9.02
N ARG A 204 -4.20 6.02 -8.35
CA ARG A 204 -3.61 7.35 -8.58
C ARG A 204 -2.85 7.49 -9.90
N ASN A 205 -2.58 6.39 -10.61
CA ASN A 205 -2.01 6.45 -11.95
C ASN A 205 -3.01 6.99 -12.96
N ASP A 206 -4.28 6.71 -12.74
CA ASP A 206 -5.39 7.06 -13.64
C ASP A 206 -6.30 8.13 -13.05
N GLY A 207 -6.38 8.21 -11.73
CA GLY A 207 -7.23 9.16 -11.03
C GLY A 207 -6.55 10.49 -10.76
N ARG A 208 -7.30 11.59 -10.94
CA ARG A 208 -6.89 12.95 -10.59
C ARG A 208 -7.49 13.37 -9.26
N ILE A 209 -6.65 13.87 -8.35
CA ILE A 209 -7.08 14.27 -7.00
C ILE A 209 -7.38 15.77 -6.99
N TRP A 210 -8.59 16.13 -6.53
CA TRP A 210 -9.03 17.50 -6.47
C TRP A 210 -9.97 17.81 -5.29
N VAL A 211 -10.11 19.08 -4.99
CA VAL A 211 -11.16 19.66 -4.13
C VAL A 211 -11.79 20.84 -4.83
N PRO A 212 -13.00 21.31 -4.45
CA PRO A 212 -13.54 22.56 -4.96
C PRO A 212 -12.57 23.73 -4.75
N ALA A 213 -12.46 24.63 -5.73
CA ALA A 213 -11.62 25.82 -5.61
C ALA A 213 -12.20 26.86 -4.65
N LYS A 214 -13.53 26.81 -4.41
CA LYS A 214 -14.24 27.70 -3.49
C LYS A 214 -14.75 26.93 -2.27
N LYS A 215 -14.71 27.55 -1.10
CA LYS A 215 -15.23 26.96 0.14
C LYS A 215 -16.73 26.78 0.13
N GLU A 216 -17.43 27.72 -0.47
CA GLU A 216 -18.88 27.73 -0.61
C GLU A 216 -19.37 26.49 -1.37
N ASP A 217 -18.64 26.09 -2.43
CA ASP A 217 -18.94 24.87 -3.20
C ASP A 217 -18.71 23.62 -2.34
N ALA A 218 -17.63 23.58 -1.53
CA ALA A 218 -17.37 22.49 -0.62
C ALA A 218 -18.46 22.37 0.47
N GLU A 219 -18.95 23.49 0.98
CA GLU A 219 -20.05 23.55 1.94
C GLU A 219 -21.37 23.09 1.31
N ALA A 220 -21.67 23.53 0.10
CA ALA A 220 -22.87 23.11 -0.65
C ALA A 220 -22.87 21.61 -0.94
N ILE A 221 -21.69 21.03 -1.27
CA ILE A 221 -21.54 19.56 -1.44
C ILE A 221 -21.80 18.84 -0.12
N ARG A 222 -21.20 19.30 0.99
CA ARG A 222 -21.42 18.68 2.32
C ARG A 222 -22.88 18.74 2.75
N ALA A 223 -23.58 19.81 2.38
CA ALA A 223 -25.02 19.99 2.63
C ALA A 223 -25.92 19.20 1.66
N GLY A 224 -25.35 18.55 0.64
CA GLY A 224 -26.11 17.83 -0.40
C GLY A 224 -26.85 18.76 -1.38
N GLN A 225 -26.49 20.03 -1.45
CA GLN A 225 -27.11 21.05 -2.33
C GLN A 225 -26.44 21.14 -3.70
N LEU A 226 -25.21 20.67 -3.82
CA LEU A 226 -24.42 20.68 -5.06
C LEU A 226 -23.84 19.28 -5.29
N HIS A 227 -23.99 18.79 -6.53
CA HIS A 227 -23.34 17.54 -6.91
C HIS A 227 -21.93 17.83 -7.45
N PRO A 228 -20.90 17.04 -7.09
CA PRO A 228 -19.52 17.28 -7.54
C PRO A 228 -19.34 17.38 -9.06
N ASN A 229 -20.11 16.60 -9.81
CA ASN A 229 -20.04 16.62 -11.29
C ASN A 229 -20.54 17.92 -11.91
N ASP A 230 -21.29 18.73 -11.15
CA ASP A 230 -21.80 20.03 -11.62
C ASP A 230 -20.76 21.15 -11.47
N ILE A 231 -19.62 20.86 -10.84
CA ILE A 231 -18.50 21.79 -10.71
C ILE A 231 -17.69 21.77 -12.01
N ALA A 232 -17.62 22.90 -12.67
CA ALA A 232 -16.82 23.06 -13.88
C ALA A 232 -15.33 22.80 -13.62
N GLU A 233 -14.60 22.33 -14.62
CA GLU A 233 -13.18 21.93 -14.51
C GLU A 233 -12.30 23.06 -13.97
N GLU A 234 -12.54 24.31 -14.40
CA GLU A 234 -11.82 25.50 -13.94
C GLU A 234 -12.07 25.87 -12.48
N HIS A 235 -13.12 25.30 -11.86
CA HIS A 235 -13.45 25.45 -10.44
C HIS A 235 -13.02 24.26 -9.59
N ARG A 236 -12.19 23.36 -10.16
CA ARG A 236 -11.56 22.24 -9.45
C ARG A 236 -10.10 22.55 -9.14
N ASP A 237 -9.69 22.49 -7.87
CA ASP A 237 -8.28 22.64 -7.49
C ASP A 237 -7.60 21.26 -7.50
N TYR A 238 -6.88 20.96 -8.57
CA TYR A 238 -5.98 19.80 -8.67
C TYR A 238 -4.67 20.11 -7.95
N TYR A 239 -4.74 20.26 -6.65
CA TYR A 239 -3.68 20.83 -5.82
C TYR A 239 -2.35 20.04 -5.84
N LEU A 240 -2.36 18.73 -6.07
CA LEU A 240 -1.14 17.94 -6.22
C LEU A 240 -0.43 18.24 -7.53
N GLU A 241 -1.16 18.29 -8.63
CA GLU A 241 -0.61 18.62 -9.96
C GLU A 241 -0.02 20.04 -9.95
N ARG A 242 -0.71 20.98 -9.34
CA ARG A 242 -0.29 22.38 -9.25
C ARG A 242 0.94 22.56 -8.37
N ARG A 243 1.01 21.88 -7.22
CA ARG A 243 2.09 22.04 -6.24
C ARG A 243 3.33 21.20 -6.58
N TYR A 244 3.14 20.06 -7.22
CA TYR A 244 4.20 19.08 -7.47
C TYR A 244 4.19 18.61 -8.92
N PRO A 245 4.45 19.50 -9.90
CA PRO A 245 4.28 19.19 -11.32
C PRO A 245 5.15 18.03 -11.83
N ALA A 246 6.27 17.72 -11.16
CA ALA A 246 7.13 16.60 -11.51
C ALA A 246 6.52 15.22 -11.23
N PHE A 247 5.59 15.13 -10.30
CA PHE A 247 4.96 13.87 -9.86
C PHE A 247 3.43 13.88 -10.01
N GLY A 248 2.81 15.06 -9.97
CA GLY A 248 1.35 15.19 -10.01
C GLY A 248 0.67 14.35 -8.91
N ASN A 249 -0.28 13.53 -9.31
CA ASN A 249 -0.99 12.64 -8.40
C ASN A 249 -0.14 11.48 -7.86
N LEU A 250 1.05 11.25 -8.42
CA LEU A 250 1.98 10.19 -8.02
C LEU A 250 3.06 10.64 -7.01
N VAL A 251 2.85 11.76 -6.34
CA VAL A 251 3.72 12.18 -5.22
C VAL A 251 3.80 11.08 -4.14
N PRO A 252 4.88 11.04 -3.33
CA PRO A 252 4.98 10.13 -2.19
C PRO A 252 3.74 10.17 -1.29
N ARG A 253 3.42 9.06 -0.64
CA ARG A 253 2.21 8.89 0.19
C ARG A 253 2.06 9.96 1.27
N ASP A 254 3.14 10.26 1.97
CA ASP A 254 3.16 11.27 3.04
C ASP A 254 2.91 12.68 2.50
N VAL A 255 3.44 13.00 1.32
CA VAL A 255 3.21 14.29 0.63
C VAL A 255 1.74 14.41 0.23
N ALA A 256 1.18 13.38 -0.41
CA ALA A 256 -0.23 13.38 -0.79
C ALA A 256 -1.16 13.52 0.41
N SER A 257 -0.86 12.80 1.50
CA SER A 257 -1.66 12.81 2.73
C SER A 257 -1.61 14.18 3.45
N ARG A 258 -0.42 14.78 3.59
CA ARG A 258 -0.29 16.12 4.18
C ARG A 258 -1.01 17.18 3.35
N ALA A 259 -0.86 17.13 2.03
CA ALA A 259 -1.52 18.08 1.14
C ALA A 259 -3.05 17.94 1.18
N ALA A 260 -3.58 16.70 1.25
CA ALA A 260 -5.01 16.48 1.44
C ALA A 260 -5.50 17.04 2.77
N LYS A 261 -4.78 16.75 3.87
CA LYS A 261 -5.12 17.28 5.20
C LYS A 261 -5.12 18.81 5.22
N GLU A 262 -4.13 19.47 4.64
CA GLU A 262 -4.10 20.94 4.53
C GLU A 262 -5.34 21.50 3.80
N ARG A 263 -5.82 20.83 2.74
CA ARG A 263 -7.05 21.26 2.04
C ARG A 263 -8.29 21.06 2.91
N CYS A 264 -8.38 19.92 3.59
CA CYS A 264 -9.48 19.64 4.51
C CYS A 264 -9.50 20.64 5.67
N ASP A 265 -8.37 20.87 6.35
CA ASP A 265 -8.25 21.83 7.47
C ASP A 265 -8.54 23.28 7.03
N ALA A 266 -8.24 23.61 5.78
CA ALA A 266 -8.57 24.91 5.20
C ALA A 266 -10.05 25.06 4.82
N GLY A 267 -10.89 24.03 4.98
CA GLY A 267 -12.33 24.06 4.73
C GLY A 267 -12.78 23.64 3.34
N TYR A 268 -11.85 23.11 2.51
CA TYR A 268 -12.16 22.63 1.16
C TYR A 268 -12.50 21.13 1.10
N GLY A 269 -12.40 20.43 2.23
CA GLY A 269 -12.72 19.00 2.31
C GLY A 269 -14.19 18.72 2.01
N ILE A 270 -14.41 17.55 1.44
CA ILE A 270 -15.72 17.02 1.08
C ILE A 270 -16.13 15.92 2.07
N ASN A 271 -17.19 15.21 1.82
CA ASN A 271 -17.96 14.33 2.69
C ASN A 271 -18.63 15.07 3.85
N LYS A 272 -19.42 14.36 4.66
CA LYS A 272 -20.17 14.98 5.77
C LYS A 272 -19.27 15.64 6.84
N THR A 273 -18.06 15.13 7.04
CA THR A 273 -17.10 15.63 8.05
C THR A 273 -16.11 16.65 7.49
N GLY A 274 -16.03 16.81 6.16
CA GLY A 274 -15.04 17.68 5.52
C GLY A 274 -13.62 17.11 5.51
N GLU A 275 -13.46 15.79 5.71
CA GLU A 275 -12.16 15.12 5.88
C GLU A 275 -11.77 14.24 4.68
N ALA A 276 -12.36 14.50 3.51
CA ALA A 276 -12.08 13.74 2.30
C ALA A 276 -11.81 14.66 1.11
N VAL A 277 -11.23 14.09 0.06
CA VAL A 277 -10.97 14.71 -1.24
C VAL A 277 -11.48 13.80 -2.35
N TYR A 278 -11.70 14.34 -3.55
CA TYR A 278 -12.11 13.54 -4.70
C TYR A 278 -10.92 12.86 -5.37
N LEU A 279 -11.17 11.65 -5.87
CA LEU A 279 -10.34 10.95 -6.84
C LEU A 279 -11.21 10.72 -8.08
N ASP A 280 -10.90 11.41 -9.16
CA ASP A 280 -11.71 11.51 -10.37
C ASP A 280 -11.08 10.69 -11.50
N PHE A 281 -11.86 9.80 -12.09
CA PHE A 281 -11.45 8.92 -13.18
C PHE A 281 -12.01 9.32 -14.55
N ALA A 282 -12.72 10.44 -14.67
CA ALA A 282 -13.39 10.82 -15.91
C ALA A 282 -12.43 10.83 -17.11
N ALA A 283 -11.24 11.42 -16.94
CA ALA A 283 -10.23 11.47 -18.01
C ALA A 283 -9.70 10.07 -18.37
N ALA A 284 -9.52 9.18 -17.38
CA ALA A 284 -9.06 7.81 -17.62
C ALA A 284 -10.13 6.98 -18.35
N ILE A 285 -11.40 7.13 -17.97
CA ILE A 285 -12.52 6.46 -18.64
C ILE A 285 -12.56 6.84 -20.12
N MET A 286 -12.42 8.12 -20.44
CA MET A 286 -12.39 8.59 -21.83
C MET A 286 -11.18 8.03 -22.61
N ARG A 287 -10.00 7.99 -21.99
CA ARG A 287 -8.79 7.41 -22.60
C ARG A 287 -8.96 5.92 -22.89
N TYR A 288 -9.38 5.12 -21.93
CA TYR A 288 -9.61 3.68 -22.12
C TYR A 288 -10.71 3.40 -23.11
N GLY A 289 -11.76 4.22 -23.13
CA GLY A 289 -12.83 4.12 -24.13
C GLY A 289 -12.34 4.38 -25.54
N ALA A 290 -11.47 5.37 -25.72
CA ALA A 290 -10.87 5.67 -27.03
C ALA A 290 -9.94 4.56 -27.50
N GLU A 291 -9.13 3.99 -26.60
CA GLU A 291 -8.27 2.84 -26.89
C GLU A 291 -9.09 1.60 -27.30
N GLU A 292 -10.16 1.29 -26.57
CA GLU A 292 -11.06 0.18 -26.87
C GLU A 292 -11.84 0.38 -28.18
N ALA A 293 -12.27 1.62 -28.47
CA ALA A 293 -12.91 1.97 -29.73
C ALA A 293 -11.95 1.75 -30.91
N HIS A 294 -10.68 2.10 -30.75
CA HIS A 294 -9.64 1.87 -31.75
C HIS A 294 -9.43 0.35 -32.00
N VAL A 295 -9.31 -0.42 -30.92
CA VAL A 295 -9.16 -1.89 -31.01
C VAL A 295 -10.35 -2.53 -31.74
N LYS A 296 -11.57 -2.04 -31.50
CA LYS A 296 -12.80 -2.51 -32.17
C LYS A 296 -12.98 -1.97 -33.60
N GLY A 297 -12.07 -1.11 -34.06
CA GLY A 297 -12.13 -0.53 -35.41
C GLY A 297 -13.30 0.42 -35.63
N LEU A 298 -13.82 1.06 -34.55
CA LEU A 298 -14.90 2.02 -34.67
C LEU A 298 -14.40 3.28 -35.37
N LYS A 299 -15.15 3.75 -36.36
CA LYS A 299 -14.85 4.97 -37.09
C LYS A 299 -15.66 6.13 -36.50
N ASN A 300 -14.94 7.16 -36.00
CA ASN A 300 -15.54 8.38 -35.44
C ASN A 300 -16.58 8.09 -34.33
N PRO A 301 -16.26 7.37 -33.27
CA PRO A 301 -17.18 7.14 -32.15
C PRO A 301 -17.51 8.48 -31.47
N SER A 302 -18.76 8.63 -31.05
CA SER A 302 -19.17 9.78 -30.21
C SER A 302 -18.57 9.68 -28.81
N ASP A 303 -18.47 10.82 -28.12
CA ASP A 303 -17.99 10.85 -26.73
C ASP A 303 -18.81 9.95 -25.79
N ALA A 304 -20.10 9.83 -26.04
CA ALA A 304 -20.97 8.93 -25.28
C ALA A 304 -20.62 7.45 -25.48
N GLU A 305 -20.33 7.04 -26.71
CA GLU A 305 -19.88 5.67 -27.04
C GLU A 305 -18.50 5.41 -26.46
N VAL A 306 -17.57 6.35 -26.56
CA VAL A 306 -16.23 6.28 -25.97
C VAL A 306 -16.34 6.12 -24.47
N LYS A 307 -17.14 6.94 -23.80
CA LYS A 307 -17.39 6.86 -22.36
C LYS A 307 -17.96 5.50 -21.95
N ALA A 308 -18.97 5.01 -22.64
CA ALA A 308 -19.60 3.71 -22.34
C ALA A 308 -18.63 2.54 -22.53
N LEU A 309 -17.70 2.61 -23.49
CA LEU A 309 -16.64 1.63 -23.65
C LEU A 309 -15.63 1.69 -22.52
N GLY A 310 -15.21 2.89 -22.12
CA GLY A 310 -14.28 3.09 -21.03
C GLY A 310 -14.82 2.64 -19.67
N GLU A 311 -16.09 2.88 -19.39
CA GLU A 311 -16.77 2.39 -18.19
C GLU A 311 -16.72 0.85 -18.13
N LYS A 312 -17.00 0.15 -19.23
CA LYS A 312 -16.89 -1.31 -19.30
C LYS A 312 -15.47 -1.84 -19.07
N VAL A 313 -14.44 -1.12 -19.54
CA VAL A 313 -13.04 -1.50 -19.31
C VAL A 313 -12.66 -1.33 -17.85
N VAL A 314 -13.18 -0.31 -17.18
CA VAL A 314 -12.93 -0.06 -15.75
C VAL A 314 -13.67 -1.03 -14.85
N GLU A 315 -14.86 -1.51 -15.26
CA GLU A 315 -15.64 -2.51 -14.52
C GLU A 315 -15.06 -3.93 -14.62
N ALA A 316 -14.32 -4.25 -15.68
CA ALA A 316 -13.71 -5.57 -15.92
C ALA A 316 -12.34 -5.72 -15.25
#